data_1b6703872dd13b5037c88548aed0d4a7
#
_entry.id   1b6703872dd13b5037c88548aed0d4a7
#
_cell.length_a   1.000
_cell.length_b   1.000
_cell.length_c   1.000
_cell.angle_alpha   90.00
_cell.angle_beta   90.00
_cell.angle_gamma   90.00
#
_symmetry.space_group_name_H-M   'P 1'
#
loop_
_entity.id
_entity.type
_entity.pdbx_description
1 polymer ?
#
loop_
_entity_poly.entity_id
_entity_poly.type
_entity_poly.pdbx_seq_one_letter_code
_entity_poly.pdbx_strand_id
1 'polypeptide(L)'
;MGARLQLQVQRASNIKSSNQAYWYAKSAEEYARMSLVTLMEETGDKITLNQPWAQEFEYPMEEGGIRVNLEDMQSCFNINALPNANQTNVNGQQPTEAMNAFARLLQLTNEEIPSFTVDTVRDSLADWLDSDDRMRIYGAEDSEYASRAFPYLAANGQMSSQSELRLINGVEAEWLEELLPQVCVIPDNDQLVINVNTLSEERAPVLAALTGLSLSQASSIIAARPLDGWDDVNTFLAEPDIAALNLQPEQTQWFSVTTEYFILHTKSRYNEATFAMTTVLNAASSGKIAVLRREFGVIK
;
A
#
# COMPACT_ATOMS: atom_id res chain seq x y z
N MET A 1 20.62 -48.38 10.12
CA MET A 1 21.48 -47.18 10.20
C MET A 1 21.38 -46.27 8.95
N GLY A 2 21.33 -46.81 7.73
CA GLY A 2 21.30 -46.04 6.49
C GLY A 2 20.17 -45.00 6.35
N ALA A 3 18.93 -45.37 6.71
CA ALA A 3 17.78 -44.48 6.59
C ALA A 3 17.87 -43.18 7.46
N ARG A 4 18.44 -43.30 8.66
CA ARG A 4 18.66 -42.12 9.53
C ARG A 4 19.73 -41.18 8.96
N LEU A 5 20.81 -41.75 8.42
CA LEU A 5 21.87 -40.94 7.78
C LEU A 5 21.32 -40.22 6.55
N GLN A 6 20.57 -40.91 5.70
CA GLN A 6 19.96 -40.34 4.50
C GLN A 6 19.01 -39.19 4.86
N LEU A 7 18.16 -39.34 5.90
CA LEU A 7 17.29 -38.29 6.38
C LEU A 7 18.07 -37.06 6.91
N GLN A 8 19.19 -37.31 7.62
CA GLN A 8 20.03 -36.20 8.11
C GLN A 8 20.71 -35.45 6.97
N VAL A 9 21.22 -36.15 5.95
CA VAL A 9 21.79 -35.53 4.75
C VAL A 9 20.73 -34.71 4.01
N GLN A 10 19.53 -35.25 3.84
CA GLN A 10 18.43 -34.51 3.18
C GLN A 10 18.06 -33.25 3.95
N ARG A 11 17.94 -33.31 5.28
CA ARG A 11 17.67 -32.15 6.13
C ARG A 11 18.78 -31.11 6.02
N ALA A 12 20.03 -31.51 6.07
CA ALA A 12 21.16 -30.59 5.93
C ALA A 12 21.17 -29.91 4.55
N SER A 13 20.87 -30.65 3.49
CA SER A 13 20.72 -30.14 2.13
C SER A 13 19.58 -29.12 2.04
N ASN A 14 18.40 -29.43 2.60
CA ASN A 14 17.25 -28.54 2.58
C ASN A 14 17.55 -27.24 3.34
N ILE A 15 18.17 -27.31 4.52
CA ILE A 15 18.59 -26.13 5.29
C ILE A 15 19.56 -25.27 4.49
N LYS A 16 20.57 -25.90 3.84
CA LYS A 16 21.52 -25.18 2.99
C LYS A 16 20.79 -24.45 1.85
N SER A 17 19.89 -25.16 1.15
CA SER A 17 19.15 -24.59 0.03
C SER A 17 18.23 -23.44 0.46
N SER A 18 17.52 -23.59 1.58
CA SER A 18 16.67 -22.53 2.14
C SER A 18 17.48 -21.29 2.55
N ASN A 19 18.63 -21.50 3.19
CA ASN A 19 19.53 -20.41 3.55
C ASN A 19 20.07 -19.69 2.31
N GLN A 20 20.41 -20.42 1.26
CA GLN A 20 20.91 -19.80 0.03
C GLN A 20 19.81 -19.00 -0.66
N ALA A 21 18.56 -19.52 -0.74
CA ALA A 21 17.42 -18.79 -1.27
C ALA A 21 17.17 -17.50 -0.46
N TYR A 22 17.24 -17.56 0.87
CA TYR A 22 17.15 -16.37 1.73
C TYR A 22 18.22 -15.30 1.38
N TRP A 23 19.50 -15.73 1.23
CA TRP A 23 20.56 -14.78 0.89
C TRP A 23 20.43 -14.21 -0.51
N TYR A 24 19.86 -14.96 -1.46
CA TYR A 24 19.50 -14.44 -2.78
C TYR A 24 18.46 -13.30 -2.67
N ALA A 25 17.41 -13.52 -1.87
CA ALA A 25 16.42 -12.48 -1.64
C ALA A 25 17.01 -11.23 -0.96
N LYS A 26 17.90 -11.42 0.03
CA LYS A 26 18.60 -10.31 0.68
C LYS A 26 19.51 -9.55 -0.27
N SER A 27 20.20 -10.23 -1.18
CA SER A 27 21.04 -9.59 -2.19
C SER A 27 20.19 -8.76 -3.17
N ALA A 28 19.01 -9.26 -3.54
CA ALA A 28 18.06 -8.54 -4.39
C ALA A 28 17.55 -7.25 -3.70
N GLU A 29 17.26 -7.29 -2.40
CA GLU A 29 16.88 -6.11 -1.63
C GLU A 29 17.99 -5.04 -1.66
N GLU A 30 19.24 -5.42 -1.42
CA GLU A 30 20.36 -4.48 -1.45
C GLU A 30 20.56 -3.89 -2.86
N TYR A 31 20.43 -4.70 -3.90
CA TYR A 31 20.48 -4.22 -5.28
C TYR A 31 19.34 -3.23 -5.59
N ALA A 32 18.12 -3.56 -5.20
CA ALA A 32 16.98 -2.65 -5.38
C ALA A 32 17.18 -1.32 -4.66
N ARG A 33 17.73 -1.35 -3.44
CA ARG A 33 18.06 -0.12 -2.69
C ARG A 33 19.11 0.74 -3.41
N MET A 34 20.16 0.13 -3.95
CA MET A 34 21.18 0.85 -4.73
C MET A 34 20.55 1.45 -6.01
N SER A 35 19.71 0.69 -6.71
CA SER A 35 19.03 1.16 -7.91
C SER A 35 18.07 2.32 -7.63
N LEU A 36 17.36 2.29 -6.49
CA LEU A 36 16.52 3.39 -6.05
C LEU A 36 17.33 4.67 -5.72
N VAL A 37 18.51 4.54 -5.11
CA VAL A 37 19.39 5.71 -4.90
C VAL A 37 19.72 6.37 -6.23
N THR A 38 20.16 5.57 -7.21
CA THR A 38 20.48 6.08 -8.56
C THR A 38 19.23 6.70 -9.22
N LEU A 39 18.08 6.06 -9.12
CA LEU A 39 16.84 6.59 -9.65
C LEU A 39 16.51 7.98 -9.06
N MET A 40 16.57 8.11 -7.73
CA MET A 40 16.28 9.38 -7.06
C MET A 40 17.28 10.49 -7.41
N GLU A 41 18.53 10.15 -7.65
CA GLU A 41 19.55 11.10 -8.08
C GLU A 41 19.38 11.55 -9.53
N GLU A 42 18.95 10.65 -10.42
CA GLU A 42 18.81 10.92 -11.86
C GLU A 42 17.48 11.56 -12.25
N THR A 43 16.38 11.15 -11.61
CA THR A 43 15.03 11.58 -12.00
C THR A 43 14.51 12.73 -11.16
N GLY A 44 15.16 13.03 -10.02
CA GLY A 44 14.93 14.19 -9.18
C GLY A 44 13.51 14.34 -8.70
N ASP A 45 12.68 15.00 -9.49
CA ASP A 45 11.38 15.52 -9.02
C ASP A 45 10.18 14.71 -9.56
N LYS A 46 10.41 13.64 -10.35
CA LYS A 46 9.32 12.92 -11.02
C LYS A 46 9.54 11.41 -11.09
N ILE A 47 8.59 10.65 -10.55
CA ILE A 47 8.57 9.18 -10.60
C ILE A 47 7.38 8.69 -11.43
N THR A 48 7.65 7.86 -12.46
CA THR A 48 6.65 7.41 -13.44
C THR A 48 6.77 5.92 -13.72
N LEU A 49 5.69 5.30 -14.21
CA LEU A 49 5.66 3.89 -14.61
C LEU A 49 6.49 3.59 -15.88
N ASN A 50 6.90 4.60 -16.64
CA ASN A 50 7.75 4.43 -17.83
C ASN A 50 9.24 4.29 -17.47
N GLN A 51 9.61 4.46 -16.21
CA GLN A 51 10.98 4.32 -15.74
C GLN A 51 11.36 2.85 -15.51
N PRO A 52 12.64 2.48 -15.60
CA PRO A 52 13.09 1.08 -15.52
C PRO A 52 12.70 0.35 -14.22
N TRP A 53 12.54 1.08 -13.12
CA TRP A 53 12.20 0.51 -11.82
C TRP A 53 10.81 -0.17 -11.79
N ALA A 54 9.88 0.29 -12.64
CA ALA A 54 8.50 -0.19 -12.66
C ALA A 54 8.32 -1.54 -13.40
N GLN A 55 9.39 -2.10 -13.92
CA GLN A 55 9.36 -3.38 -14.61
C GLN A 55 9.74 -4.52 -13.67
N GLU A 56 9.10 -5.67 -13.85
CA GLU A 56 9.54 -6.88 -13.17
C GLU A 56 10.92 -7.28 -13.69
N PHE A 57 11.82 -7.58 -12.77
CA PHE A 57 13.18 -7.97 -13.06
C PHE A 57 13.44 -9.42 -12.66
N GLU A 58 13.94 -10.22 -13.60
CA GLU A 58 14.38 -11.60 -13.36
C GLU A 58 15.88 -11.71 -13.59
N TYR A 59 16.57 -12.28 -12.62
CA TYR A 59 17.99 -12.55 -12.70
C TYR A 59 18.26 -14.05 -12.49
N PRO A 60 18.72 -14.77 -13.54
CA PRO A 60 19.11 -16.16 -13.40
C PRO A 60 20.43 -16.24 -12.61
N MET A 61 20.48 -17.18 -11.68
CA MET A 61 21.67 -17.49 -10.88
C MET A 61 21.98 -18.99 -10.99
N GLU A 62 23.19 -19.38 -10.59
CA GLU A 62 23.57 -20.78 -10.53
C GLU A 62 22.60 -21.55 -9.62
N GLU A 63 22.02 -22.63 -10.13
CA GLU A 63 21.04 -23.49 -9.46
C GLU A 63 19.71 -22.79 -9.08
N GLY A 64 19.40 -21.60 -9.63
CA GLY A 64 18.16 -20.90 -9.30
C GLY A 64 17.98 -19.56 -9.97
N GLY A 65 17.46 -18.60 -9.21
CA GLY A 65 17.24 -17.24 -9.69
C GLY A 65 16.48 -16.37 -8.69
N ILE A 66 16.37 -15.12 -9.06
CA ILE A 66 15.67 -14.08 -8.31
C ILE A 66 14.66 -13.42 -9.25
N ARG A 67 13.46 -13.17 -8.76
CA ARG A 67 12.45 -12.33 -9.38
C ARG A 67 12.11 -11.22 -8.41
N VAL A 68 12.11 -9.99 -8.88
CA VAL A 68 11.73 -8.82 -8.09
C VAL A 68 10.73 -7.97 -8.84
N ASN A 69 9.79 -7.43 -8.10
CA ASN A 69 8.86 -6.40 -8.55
C ASN A 69 8.86 -5.28 -7.53
N LEU A 70 8.96 -4.04 -8.00
CA LEU A 70 8.92 -2.85 -7.17
C LEU A 70 7.65 -2.07 -7.50
N GLU A 71 6.88 -1.69 -6.48
CA GLU A 71 5.66 -0.90 -6.64
C GLU A 71 5.75 0.37 -5.81
N ASP A 72 5.12 1.43 -6.31
CA ASP A 72 4.95 2.68 -5.61
C ASP A 72 3.81 2.57 -4.59
N MET A 73 4.10 2.75 -3.30
CA MET A 73 3.09 2.73 -2.24
C MET A 73 2.30 4.05 -2.18
N GLN A 74 2.70 5.08 -2.89
CA GLN A 74 1.91 6.29 -3.07
C GLN A 74 1.04 6.25 -4.34
N SER A 75 0.81 5.07 -4.92
CA SER A 75 -0.21 4.83 -5.94
C SER A 75 -1.47 4.14 -5.39
N CYS A 76 -1.56 3.92 -4.08
CA CYS A 76 -2.70 3.33 -3.36
C CYS A 76 -3.09 4.22 -2.17
N PHE A 77 -4.33 4.07 -1.70
CA PHE A 77 -4.84 4.85 -0.57
C PHE A 77 -4.14 4.40 0.73
N ASN A 78 -3.34 5.26 1.34
CA ASN A 78 -2.70 4.95 2.62
C ASN A 78 -3.72 4.96 3.76
N ILE A 79 -4.01 3.79 4.32
CA ILE A 79 -4.98 3.61 5.40
C ILE A 79 -4.57 4.40 6.65
N ASN A 80 -3.29 4.45 6.98
CA ASN A 80 -2.79 5.18 8.16
C ASN A 80 -3.02 6.70 8.09
N ALA A 81 -3.40 7.22 6.93
CA ALA A 81 -3.69 8.63 6.75
C ALA A 81 -5.12 9.05 7.18
N LEU A 82 -6.02 8.10 7.46
CA LEU A 82 -7.43 8.41 7.76
C LEU A 82 -7.62 9.37 8.93
N PRO A 83 -6.94 9.24 10.10
CA PRO A 83 -7.18 10.08 11.26
C PRO A 83 -6.71 11.52 11.07
N ASN A 84 -5.65 11.73 10.27
CA ASN A 84 -4.88 12.98 10.26
C ASN A 84 -5.22 13.95 9.12
N ALA A 85 -6.10 13.60 8.21
CA ALA A 85 -6.45 14.50 7.12
C ALA A 85 -7.13 15.78 7.65
N ASN A 86 -6.30 16.73 8.06
CA ASN A 86 -6.63 18.10 8.45
C ASN A 86 -7.92 18.21 9.28
N GLN A 87 -7.86 17.76 10.53
CA GLN A 87 -8.99 17.78 11.44
C GLN A 87 -9.40 19.22 11.76
N THR A 88 -10.35 19.75 10.99
CA THR A 88 -11.05 20.99 11.33
C THR A 88 -12.23 20.75 12.28
N ASN A 89 -12.51 19.52 12.67
CA ASN A 89 -13.67 19.17 13.50
C ASN A 89 -13.35 19.18 14.99
N VAL A 90 -13.85 20.20 15.65
CA VAL A 90 -13.69 20.52 17.09
C VAL A 90 -14.14 19.41 18.05
N ASN A 91 -14.88 18.39 17.56
CA ASN A 91 -15.44 17.31 18.39
C ASN A 91 -15.11 15.88 17.92
N GLY A 92 -14.32 15.68 16.87
CA GLY A 92 -13.89 14.34 16.42
C GLY A 92 -15.00 13.39 15.90
N GLN A 93 -16.25 13.83 15.85
CA GLN A 93 -17.41 12.99 15.54
C GLN A 93 -17.85 13.00 14.07
N GLN A 94 -17.42 13.99 13.29
CA GLN A 94 -17.79 14.05 11.87
C GLN A 94 -16.65 13.49 11.01
N PRO A 95 -16.99 12.75 9.94
CA PRO A 95 -15.98 12.24 9.02
C PRO A 95 -15.15 13.38 8.41
N THR A 96 -13.85 13.18 8.29
CA THR A 96 -12.95 14.04 7.53
C THR A 96 -13.15 13.80 6.02
N GLU A 97 -12.60 14.69 5.18
CA GLU A 97 -12.64 14.47 3.73
C GLU A 97 -11.90 13.19 3.30
N ALA A 98 -10.81 12.82 3.98
CA ALA A 98 -10.14 11.55 3.73
C ALA A 98 -11.01 10.35 4.11
N MET A 99 -11.73 10.42 5.23
CA MET A 99 -12.70 9.39 5.61
C MET A 99 -13.84 9.28 4.58
N ASN A 100 -14.33 10.40 4.06
CA ASN A 100 -15.33 10.44 3.00
C ASN A 100 -14.77 9.86 1.68
N ALA A 101 -13.51 10.16 1.36
CA ALA A 101 -12.83 9.58 0.20
C ALA A 101 -12.68 8.05 0.35
N PHE A 102 -12.31 7.57 1.54
CA PHE A 102 -12.25 6.14 1.82
C PHE A 102 -13.62 5.44 1.71
N ALA A 103 -14.69 6.07 2.22
CA ALA A 103 -16.04 5.56 2.06
C ALA A 103 -16.46 5.45 0.57
N ARG A 104 -16.12 6.47 -0.24
CA ARG A 104 -16.29 6.40 -1.70
C ARG A 104 -15.48 5.27 -2.33
N LEU A 105 -14.23 5.08 -1.88
CA LEU A 105 -13.38 3.99 -2.37
C LEU A 105 -14.00 2.62 -2.13
N LEU A 106 -14.53 2.37 -0.93
CA LEU A 106 -15.25 1.13 -0.62
C LEU A 106 -16.42 0.90 -1.58
N GLN A 107 -17.25 1.91 -1.83
CA GLN A 107 -18.41 1.81 -2.73
C GLN A 107 -17.99 1.63 -4.19
N LEU A 108 -16.91 2.27 -4.64
CA LEU A 108 -16.39 2.13 -6.00
C LEU A 108 -15.73 0.76 -6.23
N THR A 109 -15.20 0.15 -5.18
CA THR A 109 -14.58 -1.17 -5.26
C THR A 109 -15.64 -2.28 -5.30
N ASN A 110 -16.70 -2.15 -4.53
CA ASN A 110 -17.81 -3.07 -4.55
C ASN A 110 -19.13 -2.35 -4.23
N GLU A 111 -19.99 -2.20 -5.25
CA GLU A 111 -21.29 -1.50 -5.14
C GLU A 111 -22.32 -2.27 -4.29
N GLU A 112 -22.09 -3.55 -4.02
CA GLU A 112 -23.01 -4.38 -3.22
C GLU A 112 -22.84 -4.16 -1.71
N ILE A 113 -21.76 -3.48 -1.27
CA ILE A 113 -21.56 -3.16 0.14
C ILE A 113 -22.64 -2.16 0.60
N PRO A 114 -23.49 -2.54 1.60
CA PRO A 114 -24.53 -1.65 2.09
C PRO A 114 -23.92 -0.34 2.66
N SER A 115 -24.59 0.79 2.44
CA SER A 115 -24.12 2.10 2.93
C SER A 115 -23.86 2.11 4.45
N PHE A 116 -24.67 1.40 5.23
CA PHE A 116 -24.47 1.24 6.67
C PHE A 116 -23.13 0.52 6.97
N THR A 117 -22.79 -0.52 6.21
CA THR A 117 -21.49 -1.23 6.35
C THR A 117 -20.32 -0.32 5.97
N VAL A 118 -20.47 0.48 4.92
CA VAL A 118 -19.46 1.48 4.52
C VAL A 118 -19.19 2.46 5.65
N ASP A 119 -20.24 3.02 6.26
CA ASP A 119 -20.11 3.94 7.40
C ASP A 119 -19.48 3.25 8.62
N THR A 120 -19.87 2.00 8.88
CA THR A 120 -19.31 1.20 9.99
C THR A 120 -17.83 0.94 9.79
N VAL A 121 -17.41 0.51 8.61
CA VAL A 121 -15.99 0.24 8.32
C VAL A 121 -15.16 1.52 8.39
N ARG A 122 -15.64 2.62 7.80
CA ARG A 122 -14.98 3.92 7.83
C ARG A 122 -14.74 4.41 9.26
N ASP A 123 -15.78 4.42 10.07
CA ASP A 123 -15.71 4.95 11.45
C ASP A 123 -14.91 4.01 12.35
N SER A 124 -15.09 2.68 12.23
CA SER A 124 -14.34 1.69 13.00
C SER A 124 -12.85 1.67 12.64
N LEU A 125 -12.51 1.93 11.38
CA LEU A 125 -11.12 2.06 10.95
C LEU A 125 -10.47 3.33 11.51
N ALA A 126 -11.21 4.41 11.57
CA ALA A 126 -10.73 5.65 12.16
C ALA A 126 -10.52 5.53 13.67
N ASP A 127 -11.44 4.84 14.40
CA ASP A 127 -11.30 4.53 15.83
C ASP A 127 -10.10 3.58 16.09
N TRP A 128 -9.88 2.59 15.20
CA TRP A 128 -8.74 1.69 15.30
C TRP A 128 -7.39 2.42 15.23
N LEU A 129 -7.33 3.48 14.42
CA LEU A 129 -6.10 4.21 14.10
C LEU A 129 -5.80 5.38 15.03
N ASP A 130 -6.82 5.99 15.65
CA ASP A 130 -6.58 7.12 16.55
C ASP A 130 -6.14 6.64 17.95
N SER A 131 -5.79 7.55 18.82
CA SER A 131 -5.17 7.24 20.11
C SER A 131 -6.11 7.39 21.29
N ASP A 132 -7.38 7.69 21.05
CA ASP A 132 -8.37 7.87 22.12
C ASP A 132 -9.39 6.70 22.12
N ASP A 133 -10.21 6.60 23.15
CA ASP A 133 -11.20 5.51 23.33
C ASP A 133 -12.62 6.00 23.02
N ARG A 134 -12.79 7.03 22.21
CA ARG A 134 -14.09 7.61 21.88
C ARG A 134 -14.65 7.03 20.60
N MET A 135 -15.58 6.13 20.77
CA MET A 135 -16.26 5.52 19.64
C MET A 135 -17.01 6.56 18.80
N ARG A 136 -16.79 6.56 17.48
CA ARG A 136 -17.57 7.32 16.49
C ARG A 136 -18.98 6.75 16.38
N ILE A 137 -19.87 7.43 15.65
CA ILE A 137 -21.30 7.06 15.56
C ILE A 137 -21.50 5.62 15.07
N TYR A 138 -20.73 5.19 14.10
CA TYR A 138 -20.76 3.83 13.53
C TYR A 138 -19.47 3.06 13.81
N GLY A 139 -18.63 3.57 14.70
CA GLY A 139 -17.31 3.05 15.01
C GLY A 139 -17.28 1.87 15.97
N ALA A 140 -16.08 1.42 16.30
CA ALA A 140 -15.85 0.34 17.24
C ALA A 140 -14.56 0.58 18.03
N GLU A 141 -14.68 0.44 19.34
CA GLU A 141 -13.59 0.55 20.31
C GLU A 141 -13.44 -0.75 21.11
N ASP A 142 -12.59 -0.74 22.13
CA ASP A 142 -12.27 -1.87 23.00
C ASP A 142 -13.51 -2.64 23.47
N SER A 143 -14.59 -1.94 23.81
CA SER A 143 -15.82 -2.57 24.28
C SER A 143 -16.48 -3.46 23.21
N GLU A 144 -16.42 -3.05 21.93
CA GLU A 144 -16.95 -3.81 20.82
C GLU A 144 -16.06 -5.02 20.53
N TYR A 145 -14.76 -4.82 20.41
CA TYR A 145 -13.80 -5.88 20.09
C TYR A 145 -13.66 -6.91 21.22
N ALA A 146 -13.73 -6.48 22.49
CA ALA A 146 -13.72 -7.37 23.66
C ALA A 146 -14.97 -8.23 23.79
N SER A 147 -16.11 -7.82 23.18
CA SER A 147 -17.37 -8.58 23.22
C SER A 147 -17.44 -9.78 22.25
N ARG A 148 -16.46 -9.89 21.35
CA ARG A 148 -16.44 -10.91 20.29
C ARG A 148 -16.14 -12.31 20.82
N ALA A 149 -16.44 -13.34 20.02
CA ALA A 149 -16.15 -14.75 20.36
C ALA A 149 -14.65 -15.00 20.62
N PHE A 150 -13.78 -14.28 19.92
CA PHE A 150 -12.34 -14.22 20.15
C PHE A 150 -11.98 -12.78 20.49
N PRO A 151 -11.96 -12.42 21.78
CA PRO A 151 -11.76 -11.05 22.22
C PRO A 151 -10.37 -10.52 21.89
N TYR A 152 -10.30 -9.27 21.48
CA TYR A 152 -9.09 -8.47 21.32
C TYR A 152 -9.42 -7.00 21.60
N LEU A 153 -8.45 -6.13 21.55
CA LEU A 153 -8.61 -4.69 21.76
C LEU A 153 -8.30 -3.94 20.47
N ALA A 154 -8.79 -2.72 20.34
CA ALA A 154 -8.38 -1.81 19.28
C ALA A 154 -6.87 -1.56 19.37
N ALA A 155 -6.23 -1.28 18.23
CA ALA A 155 -4.78 -1.00 18.23
C ALA A 155 -4.47 0.39 18.78
N ASN A 156 -5.41 1.34 18.69
CA ASN A 156 -5.27 2.75 19.07
C ASN A 156 -3.96 3.35 18.50
N GLY A 157 -3.70 3.05 17.22
CA GLY A 157 -2.50 3.46 16.52
C GLY A 157 -2.41 2.94 15.10
N GLN A 158 -1.34 3.34 14.42
CA GLN A 158 -1.13 2.99 13.01
C GLN A 158 -1.05 1.48 12.78
N MET A 159 -1.67 1.04 11.69
CA MET A 159 -1.51 -0.33 11.20
C MET A 159 -0.08 -0.57 10.73
N SER A 160 0.39 -1.79 10.96
CA SER A 160 1.66 -2.28 10.46
C SER A 160 1.53 -3.11 9.18
N SER A 161 0.35 -3.69 8.93
CA SER A 161 0.09 -4.57 7.79
C SER A 161 -1.35 -4.45 7.30
N GLN A 162 -1.57 -4.58 5.98
CA GLN A 162 -2.91 -4.68 5.40
C GLN A 162 -3.73 -5.86 5.97
N SER A 163 -3.08 -6.89 6.51
CA SER A 163 -3.78 -8.03 7.13
C SER A 163 -4.60 -7.63 8.34
N GLU A 164 -4.27 -6.52 9.01
CA GLU A 164 -5.03 -5.98 10.14
C GLU A 164 -6.42 -5.50 9.75
N LEU A 165 -6.66 -5.16 8.47
CA LEU A 165 -8.00 -4.79 7.99
C LEU A 165 -9.06 -5.87 8.29
N ARG A 166 -8.66 -7.15 8.38
CA ARG A 166 -9.55 -8.25 8.75
C ARG A 166 -10.07 -8.17 10.19
N LEU A 167 -9.44 -7.37 11.04
CA LEU A 167 -9.81 -7.18 12.43
C LEU A 167 -10.84 -6.07 12.61
N ILE A 168 -10.99 -5.19 11.62
CA ILE A 168 -11.86 -4.02 11.69
C ILE A 168 -13.31 -4.44 11.69
N ASN A 169 -14.11 -3.78 12.53
CA ASN A 169 -15.55 -4.01 12.59
C ASN A 169 -16.22 -3.67 11.25
N GLY A 170 -17.09 -4.56 10.80
CA GLY A 170 -17.79 -4.41 9.51
C GLY A 170 -17.02 -4.91 8.29
N VAL A 171 -15.74 -5.25 8.43
CA VAL A 171 -14.96 -5.84 7.32
C VAL A 171 -15.31 -7.32 7.17
N GLU A 172 -15.65 -7.70 5.95
CA GLU A 172 -16.01 -9.05 5.56
C GLU A 172 -15.04 -9.57 4.49
N ALA A 173 -14.72 -10.86 4.57
CA ALA A 173 -13.75 -11.49 3.65
C ALA A 173 -14.21 -11.45 2.18
N GLU A 174 -15.53 -11.41 1.95
CA GLU A 174 -16.14 -11.49 0.62
C GLU A 174 -15.71 -10.36 -0.31
N TRP A 175 -15.65 -9.13 0.20
CA TRP A 175 -15.26 -7.95 -0.58
C TRP A 175 -13.86 -7.38 -0.22
N LEU A 176 -13.25 -7.86 0.88
CA LEU A 176 -11.94 -7.36 1.29
C LEU A 176 -10.88 -7.60 0.22
N GLU A 177 -10.92 -8.74 -0.48
CA GLU A 177 -9.94 -9.06 -1.52
C GLU A 177 -9.99 -8.07 -2.71
N GLU A 178 -11.14 -7.48 -2.97
CA GLU A 178 -11.32 -6.45 -4.00
C GLU A 178 -10.77 -5.08 -3.53
N LEU A 179 -10.84 -4.81 -2.23
CA LEU A 179 -10.30 -3.57 -1.64
C LEU A 179 -8.77 -3.59 -1.54
N LEU A 180 -8.15 -4.74 -1.21
CA LEU A 180 -6.73 -4.82 -0.93
C LEU A 180 -5.81 -4.21 -2.01
N PRO A 181 -6.09 -4.34 -3.32
CA PRO A 181 -5.29 -3.69 -4.36
C PRO A 181 -5.36 -2.15 -4.36
N GLN A 182 -6.42 -1.59 -3.77
CA GLN A 182 -6.68 -0.15 -3.78
C GLN A 182 -6.05 0.58 -2.59
N VAL A 183 -5.69 -0.16 -1.53
CA VAL A 183 -5.21 0.41 -0.27
C VAL A 183 -3.80 -0.06 0.03
N CYS A 184 -3.10 0.69 0.85
CA CYS A 184 -1.79 0.31 1.39
C CYS A 184 -1.66 0.75 2.84
N VAL A 185 -0.67 0.18 3.51
CA VAL A 185 -0.27 0.55 4.86
C VAL A 185 1.19 0.95 4.80
N ILE A 186 1.44 2.26 4.89
CA ILE A 186 2.79 2.81 4.93
C ILE A 186 3.18 2.97 6.40
N PRO A 187 4.17 2.21 6.90
CA PRO A 187 4.59 2.32 8.29
C PRO A 187 5.12 3.71 8.61
N ASP A 188 4.79 4.22 9.79
CA ASP A 188 5.23 5.53 10.31
C ASP A 188 4.88 6.71 9.40
N ASN A 189 3.85 6.55 8.55
CA ASN A 189 3.37 7.61 7.66
C ASN A 189 1.85 7.76 7.75
N ASP A 190 1.42 8.93 8.15
CA ASP A 190 0.02 9.34 8.32
C ASP A 190 -0.45 10.34 7.23
N GLN A 191 0.29 10.45 6.14
CA GLN A 191 -0.04 11.36 5.05
C GLN A 191 -0.78 10.64 3.94
N LEU A 192 -1.83 11.29 3.42
CA LEU A 192 -2.51 10.88 2.20
C LEU A 192 -1.87 11.64 1.04
N VAL A 193 -0.96 10.99 0.34
CA VAL A 193 -0.29 11.56 -0.84
C VAL A 193 -0.26 10.49 -1.93
N ILE A 194 -0.80 10.83 -3.09
CA ILE A 194 -0.90 9.93 -4.24
C ILE A 194 -0.04 10.48 -5.38
N ASN A 195 0.88 9.67 -5.87
CA ASN A 195 1.62 9.94 -7.08
C ASN A 195 0.74 9.64 -8.31
N VAL A 196 0.24 10.68 -8.96
CA VAL A 196 -0.65 10.54 -10.12
C VAL A 196 0.04 9.89 -11.33
N ASN A 197 1.37 9.95 -11.38
CA ASN A 197 2.17 9.37 -12.46
C ASN A 197 2.33 7.85 -12.35
N THR A 198 2.00 7.26 -11.21
CA THR A 198 2.14 5.81 -10.96
C THR A 198 0.80 5.09 -10.76
N LEU A 199 -0.32 5.82 -10.82
CA LEU A 199 -1.64 5.20 -10.82
C LEU A 199 -1.79 4.31 -12.08
N SER A 200 -2.08 3.04 -11.89
CA SER A 200 -2.50 2.13 -12.98
C SER A 200 -4.00 2.25 -13.25
N GLU A 201 -4.48 1.73 -14.38
CA GLU A 201 -5.91 1.67 -14.66
C GLU A 201 -6.69 0.89 -13.61
N GLU A 202 -6.08 -0.14 -13.02
CA GLU A 202 -6.67 -0.93 -11.93
C GLU A 202 -6.89 -0.10 -10.66
N ARG A 203 -6.14 0.99 -10.48
CA ARG A 203 -6.24 1.94 -9.36
C ARG A 203 -7.08 3.18 -9.68
N ALA A 204 -7.82 3.18 -10.79
CA ALA A 204 -8.79 4.23 -11.09
C ALA A 204 -9.80 4.50 -9.96
N PRO A 205 -10.27 3.48 -9.17
CA PRO A 205 -11.10 3.72 -7.99
C PRO A 205 -10.47 4.67 -6.98
N VAL A 206 -9.14 4.64 -6.79
CA VAL A 206 -8.43 5.54 -5.88
C VAL A 206 -8.56 6.99 -6.35
N LEU A 207 -8.28 7.27 -7.63
CA LEU A 207 -8.42 8.62 -8.19
C LEU A 207 -9.88 9.10 -8.12
N ALA A 208 -10.83 8.25 -8.50
CA ALA A 208 -12.25 8.56 -8.44
C ALA A 208 -12.71 8.89 -7.01
N ALA A 209 -12.25 8.12 -6.02
CA ALA A 209 -12.59 8.32 -4.62
C ALA A 209 -12.07 9.66 -4.06
N LEU A 210 -10.84 10.04 -4.41
CA LEU A 210 -10.21 11.29 -3.96
C LEU A 210 -10.81 12.52 -4.61
N THR A 211 -11.21 12.42 -5.87
CA THR A 211 -11.68 13.57 -6.66
C THR A 211 -13.19 13.70 -6.71
N GLY A 212 -13.93 12.61 -6.47
CA GLY A 212 -15.38 12.56 -6.68
C GLY A 212 -15.78 12.35 -8.14
N LEU A 213 -14.83 12.06 -9.04
CA LEU A 213 -15.11 11.68 -10.42
C LEU A 213 -15.81 10.31 -10.49
N SER A 214 -16.49 10.08 -11.59
CA SER A 214 -16.91 8.72 -11.93
C SER A 214 -15.70 7.85 -12.25
N LEU A 215 -15.85 6.53 -12.08
CA LEU A 215 -14.78 5.58 -12.41
C LEU A 215 -14.32 5.69 -13.86
N SER A 216 -15.26 5.90 -14.78
CA SER A 216 -14.97 6.09 -16.22
C SER A 216 -14.13 7.35 -16.49
N GLN A 217 -14.42 8.47 -15.82
CA GLN A 217 -13.63 9.69 -15.96
C GLN A 217 -12.22 9.50 -15.38
N ALA A 218 -12.11 8.91 -14.18
CA ALA A 218 -10.82 8.61 -13.58
C ALA A 218 -9.95 7.70 -14.45
N SER A 219 -10.54 6.62 -15.00
CA SER A 219 -9.85 5.74 -15.97
C SER A 219 -9.39 6.50 -17.22
N SER A 220 -10.24 7.41 -17.76
CA SER A 220 -9.89 8.22 -18.93
C SER A 220 -8.72 9.15 -18.67
N ILE A 221 -8.65 9.78 -17.49
CA ILE A 221 -7.54 10.64 -17.09
C ILE A 221 -6.25 9.83 -16.98
N ILE A 222 -6.29 8.66 -16.33
CA ILE A 222 -5.13 7.78 -16.20
C ILE A 222 -4.63 7.31 -17.57
N ALA A 223 -5.54 6.93 -18.47
CA ALA A 223 -5.20 6.49 -19.83
C ALA A 223 -4.65 7.64 -20.69
N ALA A 224 -5.09 8.87 -20.46
CA ALA A 224 -4.62 10.07 -21.18
C ALA A 224 -3.31 10.64 -20.61
N ARG A 225 -2.78 10.08 -19.51
CA ARG A 225 -1.52 10.52 -18.93
C ARG A 225 -0.39 10.55 -19.96
N PRO A 226 0.39 11.65 -20.03
CA PRO A 226 1.57 11.71 -20.88
C PRO A 226 2.51 10.52 -20.66
N LEU A 227 3.22 10.07 -21.69
CA LEU A 227 4.12 8.92 -21.60
C LEU A 227 5.17 9.10 -20.49
N ASP A 228 5.69 10.32 -20.34
CA ASP A 228 6.66 10.68 -19.30
C ASP A 228 6.01 11.21 -18.04
N GLY A 229 4.68 11.04 -17.88
CA GLY A 229 3.89 11.57 -16.76
C GLY A 229 3.68 13.08 -16.83
N TRP A 230 2.87 13.61 -15.90
CA TRP A 230 2.75 15.06 -15.71
C TRP A 230 4.02 15.59 -15.06
N ASP A 231 4.45 16.79 -15.48
CA ASP A 231 5.71 17.37 -15.01
C ASP A 231 5.64 17.86 -13.58
N ASP A 232 4.48 18.35 -13.16
CA ASP A 232 4.20 18.79 -11.80
C ASP A 232 2.71 18.62 -11.46
N VAL A 233 2.38 18.80 -10.19
CA VAL A 233 1.01 18.68 -9.68
C VAL A 233 0.08 19.71 -10.33
N ASN A 234 0.55 20.93 -10.63
CA ASN A 234 -0.31 21.94 -11.23
C ASN A 234 -0.71 21.56 -12.66
N THR A 235 0.18 20.91 -13.40
CA THR A 235 -0.11 20.36 -14.73
C THR A 235 -1.22 19.30 -14.66
N PHE A 236 -1.16 18.40 -13.68
CA PHE A 236 -2.24 17.44 -13.43
C PHE A 236 -3.55 18.12 -13.01
N LEU A 237 -3.49 19.08 -12.09
CA LEU A 237 -4.67 19.83 -11.62
C LEU A 237 -5.31 20.70 -12.72
N ALA A 238 -4.56 21.04 -13.76
CA ALA A 238 -5.05 21.78 -14.91
C ALA A 238 -5.76 20.90 -15.95
N GLU A 239 -5.74 19.56 -15.80
CA GLU A 239 -6.54 18.67 -16.66
C GLU A 239 -8.02 19.08 -16.60
N PRO A 240 -8.72 19.18 -17.75
CA PRO A 240 -10.05 19.77 -17.82
C PRO A 240 -11.06 19.17 -16.84
N ASP A 241 -11.08 17.85 -16.71
CA ASP A 241 -12.00 17.14 -15.81
C ASP A 241 -11.64 17.37 -14.32
N ILE A 242 -10.36 17.52 -14.00
CA ILE A 242 -9.90 17.83 -12.63
C ILE A 242 -10.16 19.29 -12.30
N ALA A 243 -9.80 20.20 -13.18
CA ALA A 243 -10.00 21.65 -12.98
C ALA A 243 -11.48 22.02 -12.78
N ALA A 244 -12.39 21.32 -13.47
CA ALA A 244 -13.84 21.53 -13.35
C ALA A 244 -14.39 21.21 -11.94
N LEU A 245 -13.70 20.37 -11.16
CA LEU A 245 -14.14 19.96 -9.82
C LEU A 245 -13.95 21.04 -8.76
N ASN A 246 -13.09 22.04 -9.01
CA ASN A 246 -12.73 23.08 -8.04
C ASN A 246 -12.34 22.48 -6.68
N LEU A 247 -11.41 21.53 -6.68
CA LEU A 247 -10.93 20.83 -5.49
C LEU A 247 -10.49 21.82 -4.41
N GLN A 248 -10.80 21.52 -3.16
CA GLN A 248 -10.38 22.34 -2.03
C GLN A 248 -8.85 22.26 -1.82
N PRO A 249 -8.23 23.28 -1.20
CA PRO A 249 -6.77 23.27 -0.97
C PRO A 249 -6.26 22.02 -0.24
N GLU A 250 -7.04 21.49 0.68
CA GLU A 250 -6.72 20.26 1.41
C GLU A 250 -6.66 19.03 0.47
N GLN A 251 -7.59 18.95 -0.48
CA GLN A 251 -7.65 17.87 -1.46
C GLN A 251 -6.53 17.98 -2.50
N THR A 252 -6.13 19.18 -2.89
CA THR A 252 -5.02 19.36 -3.85
C THR A 252 -3.68 18.90 -3.28
N GLN A 253 -3.51 18.91 -1.95
CA GLN A 253 -2.31 18.42 -1.27
C GLN A 253 -2.19 16.88 -1.30
N TRP A 254 -3.26 16.16 -1.66
CA TRP A 254 -3.22 14.71 -1.79
C TRP A 254 -2.51 14.22 -3.05
N PHE A 255 -2.12 15.11 -3.96
CA PHE A 255 -1.52 14.74 -5.24
C PHE A 255 -0.04 15.10 -5.28
N SER A 256 0.73 14.21 -5.88
CA SER A 256 2.16 14.34 -6.12
C SER A 256 2.50 13.79 -7.50
N VAL A 257 3.67 14.12 -8.02
CA VAL A 257 4.27 13.51 -9.23
C VAL A 257 5.50 12.68 -8.88
N THR A 258 5.81 12.59 -7.58
CA THR A 258 6.94 11.81 -7.05
C THR A 258 6.48 10.92 -5.90
N THR A 259 7.33 9.99 -5.48
CA THR A 259 7.10 9.11 -4.32
C THR A 259 8.36 8.92 -3.50
N GLU A 260 8.16 8.68 -2.20
CA GLU A 260 9.20 8.32 -1.25
C GLU A 260 9.07 6.88 -0.74
N TYR A 261 7.96 6.19 -1.03
CA TYR A 261 7.66 4.88 -0.46
C TYR A 261 7.47 3.83 -1.54
N PHE A 262 8.25 2.77 -1.44
CA PHE A 262 8.17 1.64 -2.35
C PHE A 262 7.98 0.33 -1.58
N ILE A 263 7.30 -0.61 -2.21
CA ILE A 263 7.22 -1.98 -1.75
C ILE A 263 7.93 -2.88 -2.75
N LEU A 264 8.90 -3.66 -2.25
CA LEU A 264 9.68 -4.60 -3.04
C LEU A 264 9.18 -6.01 -2.77
N HIS A 265 8.66 -6.65 -3.78
CA HIS A 265 8.32 -8.06 -3.78
C HIS A 265 9.47 -8.87 -4.35
N THR A 266 10.03 -9.76 -3.53
CA THR A 266 11.16 -10.60 -3.93
C THR A 266 10.78 -12.07 -3.81
N LYS A 267 11.03 -12.83 -4.89
CA LYS A 267 10.93 -14.27 -4.89
C LYS A 267 12.25 -14.85 -5.39
N SER A 268 12.88 -15.65 -4.57
CA SER A 268 14.14 -16.32 -4.91
C SER A 268 13.98 -17.84 -4.89
N ARG A 269 14.80 -18.51 -5.68
CA ARG A 269 14.89 -19.95 -5.73
C ARG A 269 16.36 -20.38 -5.73
N TYR A 270 16.65 -21.44 -4.98
CA TYR A 270 17.90 -22.18 -5.04
C TYR A 270 17.60 -23.67 -4.93
N ASN A 271 17.92 -24.44 -5.98
CA ASN A 271 17.47 -25.82 -6.17
C ASN A 271 15.95 -25.93 -6.00
N GLU A 272 15.50 -26.78 -5.07
CA GLU A 272 14.09 -26.98 -4.76
C GLU A 272 13.54 -25.98 -3.71
N ALA A 273 14.41 -25.20 -3.07
CA ALA A 273 13.97 -24.24 -2.05
C ALA A 273 13.58 -22.92 -2.67
N THR A 274 12.45 -22.39 -2.23
CA THR A 274 11.97 -21.04 -2.57
C THR A 274 11.89 -20.18 -1.32
N PHE A 275 12.16 -18.90 -1.47
CA PHE A 275 11.99 -17.91 -0.41
C PHE A 275 11.31 -16.67 -0.98
N ALA A 276 10.30 -16.18 -0.27
CA ALA A 276 9.58 -14.97 -0.63
C ALA A 276 9.73 -13.92 0.47
N MET A 277 9.91 -12.67 0.09
CA MET A 277 10.08 -11.54 0.99
C MET A 277 9.43 -10.30 0.39
N THR A 278 8.69 -9.59 1.22
CA THR A 278 8.17 -8.26 0.92
C THR A 278 8.87 -7.23 1.80
N THR A 279 9.42 -6.17 1.21
CA THR A 279 10.16 -5.15 1.92
C THR A 279 9.57 -3.78 1.62
N VAL A 280 9.19 -3.04 2.66
CA VAL A 280 8.79 -1.62 2.53
C VAL A 280 10.04 -0.76 2.68
N LEU A 281 10.25 0.09 1.68
CA LEU A 281 11.40 0.97 1.54
C LEU A 281 10.96 2.43 1.60
N ASN A 282 11.73 3.25 2.31
CA ASN A 282 11.59 4.70 2.29
C ASN A 282 12.81 5.31 1.59
N ALA A 283 12.55 6.04 0.52
CA ALA A 283 13.52 6.72 -0.33
C ALA A 283 13.58 8.23 -0.07
N ALA A 284 13.10 8.71 1.09
CA ALA A 284 13.11 10.13 1.42
C ALA A 284 14.52 10.72 1.37
N SER A 285 14.70 11.65 0.55
CA SER A 285 15.62 12.80 0.36
C SER A 285 17.06 12.80 0.90
N SER A 286 17.65 11.70 1.37
CA SER A 286 19.00 11.75 1.96
C SER A 286 20.07 10.90 1.26
N GLY A 287 19.79 10.41 0.03
CA GLY A 287 20.68 9.48 -0.67
C GLY A 287 20.80 8.12 0.03
N LYS A 288 19.90 7.82 0.97
CA LYS A 288 19.83 6.54 1.67
C LYS A 288 18.42 5.98 1.62
N ILE A 289 18.32 4.73 1.18
CA ILE A 289 17.05 4.00 1.22
C ILE A 289 16.95 3.27 2.57
N ALA A 290 15.97 3.65 3.38
CA ALA A 290 15.69 2.97 4.64
C ALA A 290 14.75 1.78 4.41
N VAL A 291 14.96 0.72 5.18
CA VAL A 291 14.01 -0.40 5.25
C VAL A 291 13.11 -0.17 6.44
N LEU A 292 11.82 0.02 6.20
CA LEU A 292 10.82 0.23 7.26
C LEU A 292 10.29 -1.10 7.79
N ARG A 293 10.00 -2.06 6.90
CA ARG A 293 9.41 -3.35 7.27
C ARG A 293 9.87 -4.45 6.33
N ARG A 294 9.98 -5.68 6.85
CA ARG A 294 10.12 -6.91 6.08
C ARG A 294 9.10 -7.94 6.52
N GLU A 295 8.48 -8.56 5.57
CA GLU A 295 7.61 -9.71 5.77
C GLU A 295 8.17 -10.90 4.99
N PHE A 296 8.12 -12.07 5.61
CA PHE A 296 8.56 -13.32 5.00
C PHE A 296 7.37 -14.23 4.77
N GLY A 297 7.28 -14.82 3.60
CA GLY A 297 6.20 -15.75 3.29
C GLY A 297 5.71 -15.64 1.86
N VAL A 298 4.48 -16.09 1.64
CA VAL A 298 3.87 -16.09 0.31
C VAL A 298 3.59 -14.66 -0.16
N ILE A 299 4.20 -14.31 -1.26
CA ILE A 299 3.79 -13.14 -2.04
C ILE A 299 2.60 -13.59 -2.90
N LYS A 300 1.51 -12.84 -2.85
CA LYS A 300 0.34 -13.05 -3.70
C LYS A 300 0.69 -12.92 -5.16
#